data_91bf2a929115842b4f05b30d17613b31
#
_entry.id   91bf2a929115842b4f05b30d17613b31
#
_cell.length_a   1.000
_cell.length_b   1.000
_cell.length_c   1.000
_cell.angle_alpha   90.00
_cell.angle_beta   90.00
_cell.angle_gamma   90.00
#
_symmetry.space_group_name_H-M   'P 1'
#
loop_
_entity.id
_entity.type
_entity.pdbx_description
1 polymer ?
#
loop_
_entity_poly.entity_id
_entity_poly.type
_entity_poly.pdbx_seq_one_letter_code
_entity_poly.pdbx_strand_id
1 'polypeptide(L)'
;AYRELWTGAKEAFYLFLSAGVVSWLVLLVTLRKLFRPLADLEQQALAICHKDFSSQQPLPKTRELRRVVQAMNRMTKQLKILFDEQVAQIEQVRNQAYVDSVSGLGNGRFFNAQLQARIHSPEEPYVGGLARMQVKGMLSYNERVGRDDGNRILKRVGKIWQKAMEDVEGSCVARVSGARFAALLPHVERDVAELIVEQALNDIRALDGVCQGGSGLEIYGGMSFCQVGEDA
;
A
#
# COMPACT_ATOMS: atom_id res chain seq x y z
N ALA A 1 -41.58 8.64 78.61
CA ALA A 1 -42.41 8.85 77.46
C ALA A 1 -41.71 9.74 76.37
N TYR A 2 -41.19 10.95 76.69
CA TYR A 2 -40.61 11.87 75.73
C TYR A 2 -39.24 11.38 75.14
N ARG A 3 -38.41 10.76 75.97
CA ARG A 3 -37.11 10.18 75.52
C ARG A 3 -37.29 9.00 74.62
N GLU A 4 -38.26 8.16 74.83
CA GLU A 4 -38.53 6.96 73.99
C GLU A 4 -39.08 7.36 72.62
N LEU A 5 -39.96 8.35 72.56
CA LEU A 5 -40.44 8.91 71.28
C LEU A 5 -39.30 9.55 70.48
N TRP A 6 -38.36 10.25 71.18
CA TRP A 6 -37.22 10.87 70.49
C TRP A 6 -36.19 9.87 69.99
N THR A 7 -35.92 8.77 70.71
CA THR A 7 -35.04 7.70 70.22
C THR A 7 -35.66 6.94 69.08
N GLY A 8 -36.94 6.61 69.08
CA GLY A 8 -37.62 5.98 67.99
C GLY A 8 -37.69 6.84 66.73
N ALA A 9 -37.87 8.15 66.86
CA ALA A 9 -37.83 9.10 65.71
C ALA A 9 -36.43 9.17 65.10
N LYS A 10 -35.36 9.16 65.91
CA LYS A 10 -33.98 9.11 65.39
C LYS A 10 -33.68 7.81 64.62
N GLU A 11 -34.06 6.68 65.16
CA GLU A 11 -33.85 5.37 64.53
C GLU A 11 -34.61 5.30 63.23
N ALA A 12 -35.86 5.73 63.19
CA ALA A 12 -36.64 5.80 61.97
C ALA A 12 -35.98 6.72 60.90
N PHE A 13 -35.48 7.90 61.36
CA PHE A 13 -34.79 8.83 60.45
C PHE A 13 -33.51 8.23 59.85
N TYR A 14 -32.66 7.56 60.65
CA TYR A 14 -31.47 6.90 60.13
C TYR A 14 -31.79 5.71 59.19
N LEU A 15 -32.87 4.97 59.45
CA LEU A 15 -33.36 3.93 58.57
C LEU A 15 -33.80 4.49 57.20
N PHE A 16 -34.57 5.58 57.22
CA PHE A 16 -34.98 6.22 55.96
C PHE A 16 -33.81 6.83 55.22
N LEU A 17 -32.86 7.44 55.93
CA LEU A 17 -31.64 8.01 55.35
C LEU A 17 -30.78 6.92 54.71
N SER A 18 -30.55 5.82 55.39
CA SER A 18 -29.75 4.69 54.85
C SER A 18 -30.43 4.03 53.66
N ALA A 19 -31.75 3.83 53.68
CA ALA A 19 -32.52 3.31 52.55
C ALA A 19 -32.46 4.27 51.33
N GLY A 20 -32.52 5.58 51.59
CA GLY A 20 -32.36 6.61 50.56
C GLY A 20 -30.97 6.57 49.90
N VAL A 21 -29.90 6.48 50.71
CA VAL A 21 -28.52 6.38 50.19
C VAL A 21 -28.31 5.09 49.36
N VAL A 22 -28.80 3.96 49.86
CA VAL A 22 -28.71 2.68 49.15
C VAL A 22 -29.48 2.76 47.83
N SER A 23 -30.71 3.29 47.84
CA SER A 23 -31.51 3.48 46.60
C SER A 23 -30.81 4.38 45.60
N TRP A 24 -30.20 5.49 46.06
CA TRP A 24 -29.42 6.41 45.25
C TRP A 24 -28.19 5.72 44.60
N LEU A 25 -27.44 4.92 45.36
CA LEU A 25 -26.29 4.18 44.88
C LEU A 25 -26.70 3.14 43.83
N VAL A 26 -27.78 2.39 44.06
CA VAL A 26 -28.31 1.42 43.10
C VAL A 26 -28.72 2.12 41.82
N LEU A 27 -29.38 3.27 41.92
CA LEU A 27 -29.76 4.06 40.73
C LEU A 27 -28.54 4.51 39.91
N LEU A 28 -27.51 5.05 40.61
CA LEU A 28 -26.28 5.49 39.95
C LEU A 28 -25.54 4.33 39.25
N VAL A 29 -25.45 3.18 39.89
CA VAL A 29 -24.81 1.99 39.29
C VAL A 29 -25.61 1.49 38.08
N THR A 30 -26.93 1.52 38.17
CA THR A 30 -27.82 1.08 37.08
C THR A 30 -27.73 2.03 35.90
N LEU A 31 -27.76 3.36 36.12
CA LEU A 31 -27.58 4.38 35.08
C LEU A 31 -26.21 4.25 34.42
N ARG A 32 -25.12 4.12 35.17
CA ARG A 32 -23.80 3.93 34.57
C ARG A 32 -23.72 2.67 33.70
N LYS A 33 -24.27 1.55 34.13
CA LYS A 33 -24.33 0.32 33.33
C LYS A 33 -25.17 0.47 32.08
N LEU A 34 -26.22 1.27 32.13
CA LEU A 34 -27.10 1.50 30.99
C LEU A 34 -26.47 2.42 29.92
N PHE A 35 -25.71 3.44 30.37
CA PHE A 35 -25.11 4.44 29.46
C PHE A 35 -23.71 4.06 28.95
N ARG A 36 -23.01 3.14 29.60
CA ARG A 36 -21.66 2.71 29.16
C ARG A 36 -21.60 2.29 27.67
N PRO A 37 -22.55 1.48 27.13
CA PRO A 37 -22.51 1.11 25.71
C PRO A 37 -22.66 2.27 24.73
N LEU A 38 -23.23 3.42 25.16
CA LEU A 38 -23.32 4.62 24.34
C LEU A 38 -21.96 5.30 24.20
N ALA A 39 -21.14 5.35 25.26
CA ALA A 39 -19.78 5.83 25.20
C ALA A 39 -18.89 4.94 24.30
N ASP A 40 -19.11 3.61 24.35
CA ASP A 40 -18.39 2.67 23.49
C ASP A 40 -18.77 2.87 22.01
N LEU A 41 -20.03 3.23 21.70
CA LEU A 41 -20.46 3.59 20.33
C LEU A 41 -19.83 4.90 19.83
N GLU A 42 -19.68 5.88 20.70
CA GLU A 42 -18.99 7.14 20.37
C GLU A 42 -17.52 6.85 20.02
N GLN A 43 -16.82 6.05 20.83
CA GLN A 43 -15.45 5.64 20.55
C GLN A 43 -15.34 4.86 19.24
N GLN A 44 -16.28 3.96 18.96
CA GLN A 44 -16.31 3.23 17.69
C GLN A 44 -16.50 4.19 16.50
N ALA A 45 -17.37 5.18 16.61
CA ALA A 45 -17.57 6.17 15.57
C ALA A 45 -16.29 7.00 15.31
N LEU A 46 -15.57 7.38 16.36
CA LEU A 46 -14.27 8.06 16.26
C LEU A 46 -13.20 7.15 15.66
N ALA A 47 -13.15 5.87 16.05
CA ALA A 47 -12.21 4.90 15.49
C ALA A 47 -12.38 4.73 13.97
N ILE A 48 -13.61 4.76 13.46
CA ILE A 48 -13.89 4.71 12.02
C ILE A 48 -13.26 5.91 11.29
N CYS A 49 -13.25 7.10 11.88
CA CYS A 49 -12.58 8.27 11.31
C CYS A 49 -11.05 8.06 11.16
N HIS A 50 -10.47 7.23 11.99
CA HIS A 50 -9.07 6.80 11.90
C HIS A 50 -8.84 5.51 11.11
N LYS A 51 -9.85 5.09 10.31
CA LYS A 51 -9.82 3.85 9.50
C LYS A 51 -9.74 2.56 10.32
N ASP A 52 -10.11 2.60 11.60
CA ASP A 52 -10.27 1.41 12.42
C ASP A 52 -11.74 0.96 12.36
N PHE A 53 -11.97 -0.12 11.63
CA PHE A 53 -13.31 -0.71 11.43
C PHE A 53 -13.58 -1.86 12.42
N SER A 54 -13.10 -1.76 13.66
CA SER A 54 -13.37 -2.74 14.69
C SER A 54 -14.86 -2.75 15.08
N SER A 55 -15.38 -3.93 15.38
CA SER A 55 -16.77 -4.11 15.81
C SER A 55 -16.85 -4.14 17.33
N GLN A 56 -17.87 -3.51 17.91
CA GLN A 56 -18.08 -3.51 19.34
C GLN A 56 -18.48 -4.92 19.84
N GLN A 57 -17.73 -5.44 20.82
CA GLN A 57 -18.01 -6.66 21.56
C GLN A 57 -17.60 -6.46 23.02
N PRO A 58 -18.34 -6.97 24.03
CA PRO A 58 -19.57 -7.78 23.93
C PRO A 58 -20.82 -6.92 23.66
N LEU A 59 -21.85 -7.55 23.09
CA LEU A 59 -23.13 -6.87 22.82
C LEU A 59 -23.86 -6.53 24.13
N PRO A 60 -24.57 -5.38 24.21
CA PRO A 60 -25.36 -4.99 25.35
C PRO A 60 -26.46 -6.00 25.68
N LYS A 61 -26.81 -6.12 26.97
CA LYS A 61 -27.88 -7.01 27.43
C LYS A 61 -29.29 -6.48 27.15
N THR A 62 -29.45 -5.15 27.10
CA THR A 62 -30.73 -4.49 26.79
C THR A 62 -31.08 -4.62 25.32
N ARG A 63 -32.32 -4.94 25.03
CA ARG A 63 -32.81 -5.25 23.68
C ARG A 63 -32.68 -4.08 22.72
N GLU A 64 -32.98 -2.90 23.20
CA GLU A 64 -32.93 -1.63 22.45
C GLU A 64 -31.50 -1.26 22.07
N LEU A 65 -30.59 -1.24 23.03
CA LEU A 65 -29.17 -0.95 22.81
C LEU A 65 -28.49 -2.00 21.94
N ARG A 66 -28.85 -3.26 22.11
CA ARG A 66 -28.33 -4.34 21.26
C ARG A 66 -28.67 -4.11 19.78
N ARG A 67 -29.88 -3.67 19.49
CA ARG A 67 -30.29 -3.34 18.10
C ARG A 67 -29.45 -2.20 17.51
N VAL A 68 -29.19 -1.16 18.30
CA VAL A 68 -28.37 0.00 17.86
C VAL A 68 -26.93 -0.46 17.60
N VAL A 69 -26.31 -1.20 18.54
CA VAL A 69 -24.95 -1.72 18.41
C VAL A 69 -24.85 -2.67 17.20
N GLN A 70 -25.82 -3.54 16.99
CA GLN A 70 -25.84 -4.41 15.81
C GLN A 70 -25.97 -3.63 14.49
N ALA A 71 -26.80 -2.59 14.46
CA ALA A 71 -26.93 -1.72 13.29
C ALA A 71 -25.61 -1.00 13.01
N MET A 72 -24.95 -0.45 14.04
CA MET A 72 -23.64 0.19 13.92
C MET A 72 -22.57 -0.78 13.44
N ASN A 73 -22.51 -1.99 14.00
CA ASN A 73 -21.55 -2.99 13.56
C ASN A 73 -21.77 -3.42 12.09
N ARG A 74 -23.03 -3.49 11.63
CA ARG A 74 -23.35 -3.74 10.22
C ARG A 74 -22.87 -2.60 9.34
N MET A 75 -23.10 -1.35 9.76
CA MET A 75 -22.66 -0.17 9.03
C MET A 75 -21.12 -0.13 8.95
N THR A 76 -20.42 -0.37 10.07
CA THR A 76 -18.96 -0.45 10.11
C THR A 76 -18.42 -1.51 9.15
N LYS A 77 -19.03 -2.70 9.14
CA LYS A 77 -18.65 -3.78 8.21
C LYS A 77 -18.85 -3.37 6.75
N GLN A 78 -19.97 -2.70 6.45
CA GLN A 78 -20.27 -2.24 5.09
C GLN A 78 -19.28 -1.16 4.64
N LEU A 79 -18.97 -0.21 5.53
CA LEU A 79 -17.95 0.83 5.27
C LEU A 79 -16.57 0.22 5.01
N LYS A 80 -16.19 -0.80 5.77
CA LYS A 80 -14.93 -1.52 5.54
C LYS A 80 -14.89 -2.15 4.14
N ILE A 81 -15.95 -2.84 3.75
CA ILE A 81 -16.03 -3.47 2.41
C ILE A 81 -15.88 -2.39 1.32
N LEU A 82 -16.64 -1.30 1.41
CA LEU A 82 -16.55 -0.21 0.43
C LEU A 82 -15.16 0.44 0.39
N PHE A 83 -14.51 0.59 1.54
CA PHE A 83 -13.17 1.12 1.60
C PHE A 83 -12.14 0.18 0.95
N ASP A 84 -12.22 -1.12 1.26
CA ASP A 84 -11.34 -2.14 0.67
C ASP A 84 -11.53 -2.23 -0.86
N GLU A 85 -12.78 -2.13 -1.34
CA GLU A 85 -13.10 -2.06 -2.77
C GLU A 85 -12.51 -0.80 -3.43
N GLN A 86 -12.60 0.37 -2.79
CA GLN A 86 -12.00 1.60 -3.30
C GLN A 86 -10.47 1.51 -3.39
N VAL A 87 -9.83 0.96 -2.36
CA VAL A 87 -8.37 0.75 -2.37
C VAL A 87 -7.98 -0.17 -3.52
N ALA A 88 -8.68 -1.29 -3.70
CA ALA A 88 -8.42 -2.22 -4.80
C ALA A 88 -8.63 -1.56 -6.18
N GLN A 89 -9.66 -0.72 -6.34
CA GLN A 89 -9.90 0.03 -7.58
C GLN A 89 -8.77 1.04 -7.86
N ILE A 90 -8.32 1.77 -6.84
CA ILE A 90 -7.20 2.72 -6.98
C ILE A 90 -5.93 1.99 -7.39
N GLU A 91 -5.61 0.84 -6.77
CA GLU A 91 -4.47 0.02 -7.15
C GLU A 91 -4.59 -0.53 -8.57
N GLN A 92 -5.78 -0.96 -8.97
CA GLN A 92 -6.03 -1.43 -10.34
C GLN A 92 -5.80 -0.33 -11.37
N VAL A 93 -6.36 0.87 -11.14
CA VAL A 93 -6.16 2.04 -12.02
C VAL A 93 -4.68 2.44 -12.06
N ARG A 94 -4.01 2.45 -10.91
CA ARG A 94 -2.58 2.73 -10.83
C ARG A 94 -1.75 1.72 -11.61
N ASN A 95 -2.04 0.42 -11.46
CA ASN A 95 -1.35 -0.64 -12.18
C ASN A 95 -1.59 -0.53 -13.70
N GLN A 96 -2.82 -0.27 -14.14
CA GLN A 96 -3.11 -0.03 -15.55
C GLN A 96 -2.40 1.20 -16.12
N ALA A 97 -2.25 2.27 -15.32
CA ALA A 97 -1.61 3.50 -15.75
C ALA A 97 -0.08 3.42 -15.78
N TYR A 98 0.54 2.64 -14.88
CA TYR A 98 1.98 2.71 -14.63
C TYR A 98 2.73 1.39 -14.78
N VAL A 99 2.06 0.24 -14.93
CA VAL A 99 2.71 -1.06 -15.10
C VAL A 99 2.53 -1.57 -16.52
N ASP A 100 3.58 -2.18 -17.09
CA ASP A 100 3.54 -2.88 -18.36
C ASP A 100 2.98 -4.30 -18.18
N SER A 101 1.90 -4.61 -18.87
CA SER A 101 1.16 -5.87 -18.70
C SER A 101 1.93 -7.13 -19.12
N VAL A 102 2.96 -7.00 -19.95
CA VAL A 102 3.77 -8.12 -20.44
C VAL A 102 4.93 -8.42 -19.50
N SER A 103 5.71 -7.40 -19.18
CA SER A 103 6.92 -7.56 -18.35
C SER A 103 6.64 -7.53 -16.85
N GLY A 104 5.57 -6.85 -16.42
CA GLY A 104 5.27 -6.56 -15.02
C GLY A 104 6.11 -5.43 -14.43
N LEU A 105 6.99 -4.82 -15.21
CA LEU A 105 7.79 -3.65 -14.83
C LEU A 105 6.97 -2.36 -14.94
N GLY A 106 7.53 -1.24 -14.49
CA GLY A 106 7.00 0.07 -14.82
C GLY A 106 6.88 0.25 -16.34
N ASN A 107 5.86 0.97 -16.80
CA ASN A 107 5.74 1.33 -18.20
C ASN A 107 6.44 2.67 -18.52
N GLY A 108 6.37 3.12 -19.77
CA GLY A 108 7.00 4.37 -20.20
C GLY A 108 6.46 5.62 -19.48
N ARG A 109 5.19 5.63 -19.06
CA ARG A 109 4.62 6.73 -18.28
C ARG A 109 5.23 6.78 -16.89
N PHE A 110 5.34 5.63 -16.24
CA PHE A 110 6.00 5.52 -14.94
C PHE A 110 7.44 5.99 -15.02
N PHE A 111 8.20 5.50 -16.00
CA PHE A 111 9.60 5.89 -16.19
C PHE A 111 9.77 7.39 -16.37
N ASN A 112 8.98 8.00 -17.26
CA ASN A 112 9.04 9.43 -17.51
C ASN A 112 8.66 10.26 -16.27
N ALA A 113 7.64 9.85 -15.53
CA ALA A 113 7.26 10.51 -14.28
C ALA A 113 8.39 10.45 -13.23
N GLN A 114 9.04 9.28 -13.08
CA GLN A 114 10.18 9.12 -12.18
C GLN A 114 11.40 9.94 -12.60
N LEU A 115 11.69 9.98 -13.89
CA LEU A 115 12.78 10.76 -14.44
C LEU A 115 12.54 12.26 -14.23
N GLN A 116 11.36 12.76 -14.57
CA GLN A 116 10.98 14.17 -14.40
C GLN A 116 11.02 14.60 -12.94
N ALA A 117 10.50 13.78 -12.04
CA ALA A 117 10.54 14.09 -10.60
C ALA A 117 11.95 14.26 -10.07
N ARG A 118 12.91 13.48 -10.58
CA ARG A 118 14.32 13.58 -10.16
C ARG A 118 15.07 14.73 -10.81
N ILE A 119 14.85 14.99 -12.09
CA ILE A 119 15.52 16.10 -12.80
C ILE A 119 15.05 17.45 -12.26
N HIS A 120 13.78 17.56 -11.87
CA HIS A 120 13.22 18.83 -11.37
C HIS A 120 13.17 18.92 -9.85
N SER A 121 13.84 18.02 -9.11
CA SER A 121 13.95 18.13 -7.67
C SER A 121 14.83 19.32 -7.29
N PRO A 122 14.30 20.33 -6.57
CA PRO A 122 15.10 21.47 -6.15
C PRO A 122 16.02 21.15 -4.97
N GLU A 123 15.74 20.07 -4.23
CA GLU A 123 16.45 19.73 -3.00
C GLU A 123 17.64 18.80 -3.25
N GLU A 124 17.55 17.92 -4.23
CA GLU A 124 18.61 16.97 -4.59
C GLU A 124 18.78 16.90 -6.11
N PRO A 125 19.88 17.46 -6.67
CA PRO A 125 20.18 17.28 -8.07
C PRO A 125 20.42 15.81 -8.39
N TYR A 126 19.85 15.32 -9.49
CA TYR A 126 20.01 13.93 -9.90
C TYR A 126 21.45 13.65 -10.30
N VAL A 127 22.12 12.77 -9.55
CA VAL A 127 23.41 12.20 -9.89
C VAL A 127 23.22 10.69 -10.06
N GLY A 128 23.59 10.15 -11.22
CA GLY A 128 23.46 8.71 -11.45
C GLY A 128 23.39 8.31 -12.91
N GLY A 129 23.23 7.03 -13.13
CA GLY A 129 23.15 6.41 -14.45
C GLY A 129 21.72 6.36 -15.00
N LEU A 130 21.59 6.61 -16.30
CA LEU A 130 20.40 6.30 -17.09
C LEU A 130 20.77 5.22 -18.10
N ALA A 131 20.34 4.02 -17.84
CA ALA A 131 20.60 2.88 -18.72
C ALA A 131 19.40 2.62 -19.66
N ARG A 132 19.69 2.24 -20.88
CA ARG A 132 18.71 1.82 -21.88
C ARG A 132 19.13 0.52 -22.54
N MET A 133 18.14 -0.33 -22.81
CA MET A 133 18.33 -1.60 -23.50
C MET A 133 17.23 -1.83 -24.51
N GLN A 134 17.57 -2.48 -25.61
CA GLN A 134 16.63 -2.88 -26.65
C GLN A 134 16.90 -4.32 -27.10
N VAL A 135 15.84 -5.11 -27.21
CA VAL A 135 15.85 -6.41 -27.87
C VAL A 135 15.42 -6.20 -29.33
N LYS A 136 16.35 -6.28 -30.25
CA LYS A 136 16.11 -6.16 -31.70
C LYS A 136 15.67 -7.50 -32.28
N GLY A 137 14.94 -7.49 -33.39
CA GLY A 137 14.48 -8.71 -34.06
C GLY A 137 13.17 -9.30 -33.54
N MET A 138 12.55 -8.68 -32.51
CA MET A 138 11.31 -9.20 -31.90
C MET A 138 10.13 -9.34 -32.87
N LEU A 139 10.04 -8.50 -33.91
CA LEU A 139 8.97 -8.60 -34.91
C LEU A 139 9.08 -9.91 -35.68
N SER A 140 10.22 -10.18 -36.29
CA SER A 140 10.48 -11.42 -37.07
C SER A 140 10.45 -12.66 -36.20
N TYR A 141 10.86 -12.52 -34.92
CA TYR A 141 10.72 -13.60 -33.95
C TYR A 141 9.26 -13.94 -33.68
N ASN A 142 8.42 -12.95 -33.43
CA ASN A 142 6.98 -13.12 -33.18
C ASN A 142 6.23 -13.71 -34.41
N GLU A 143 6.63 -13.33 -35.61
CA GLU A 143 6.08 -13.88 -36.88
C GLU A 143 6.39 -15.38 -37.02
N ARG A 144 7.56 -15.81 -36.57
CA ARG A 144 8.03 -17.19 -36.69
C ARG A 144 7.53 -18.09 -35.54
N VAL A 145 7.51 -17.62 -34.32
CA VAL A 145 7.29 -18.45 -33.12
C VAL A 145 5.98 -18.09 -32.39
N GLY A 146 5.42 -16.93 -32.66
CA GLY A 146 4.20 -16.43 -32.06
C GLY A 146 4.45 -15.38 -30.95
N ARG A 147 3.41 -14.57 -30.73
CA ARG A 147 3.47 -13.45 -29.73
C ARG A 147 3.63 -13.91 -28.31
N ASP A 148 3.07 -15.05 -27.94
CA ASP A 148 3.13 -15.56 -26.57
C ASP A 148 4.55 -15.94 -26.16
N ASP A 149 5.30 -16.52 -27.09
CA ASP A 149 6.71 -16.82 -26.89
C ASP A 149 7.55 -15.55 -26.78
N GLY A 150 7.31 -14.58 -27.67
CA GLY A 150 7.96 -13.29 -27.56
C GLY A 150 7.66 -12.56 -26.23
N ASN A 151 6.42 -12.62 -25.75
CA ASN A 151 6.05 -12.07 -24.46
C ASN A 151 6.77 -12.81 -23.29
N ARG A 152 6.93 -14.13 -23.39
CA ARG A 152 7.71 -14.90 -22.39
C ARG A 152 9.17 -14.45 -22.33
N ILE A 153 9.79 -14.23 -23.50
CA ILE A 153 11.16 -13.70 -23.57
C ILE A 153 11.22 -12.30 -22.94
N LEU A 154 10.35 -11.38 -23.34
CA LEU A 154 10.34 -10.02 -22.78
C LEU A 154 10.13 -10.00 -21.27
N LYS A 155 9.31 -10.92 -20.74
CA LYS A 155 9.11 -11.08 -19.29
C LYS A 155 10.39 -11.60 -18.60
N ARG A 156 11.11 -12.55 -19.19
CA ARG A 156 12.39 -13.07 -18.65
C ARG A 156 13.47 -12.00 -18.68
N VAL A 157 13.60 -11.29 -19.80
CA VAL A 157 14.50 -10.14 -19.97
C VAL A 157 14.22 -9.08 -18.89
N GLY A 158 12.95 -8.72 -18.73
CA GLY A 158 12.54 -7.74 -17.71
C GLY A 158 12.90 -8.15 -16.30
N LYS A 159 12.75 -9.44 -15.95
CA LYS A 159 13.13 -9.96 -14.62
C LYS A 159 14.64 -9.86 -14.36
N ILE A 160 15.47 -10.19 -15.36
CA ILE A 160 16.93 -10.06 -15.21
C ILE A 160 17.31 -8.59 -15.06
N TRP A 161 16.74 -7.74 -15.90
CA TRP A 161 16.97 -6.30 -15.86
C TRP A 161 16.58 -5.70 -14.51
N GLN A 162 15.45 -6.13 -13.94
CA GLN A 162 15.00 -5.73 -12.60
C GLN A 162 15.93 -6.23 -11.50
N LYS A 163 16.30 -7.52 -11.55
CA LYS A 163 17.16 -8.12 -10.54
C LYS A 163 18.55 -7.48 -10.49
N ALA A 164 19.12 -7.12 -11.63
CA ALA A 164 20.42 -6.45 -11.70
C ALA A 164 20.42 -5.06 -10.99
N MET A 165 19.27 -4.41 -10.90
CA MET A 165 19.11 -3.09 -10.28
C MET A 165 18.54 -3.16 -8.86
N GLU A 166 18.29 -4.37 -8.32
CA GLU A 166 17.59 -4.56 -7.04
C GLU A 166 18.39 -4.00 -5.85
N ASP A 167 19.71 -4.11 -5.90
CA ASP A 167 20.59 -3.63 -4.85
C ASP A 167 20.88 -2.12 -4.91
N VAL A 168 20.38 -1.42 -5.95
CA VAL A 168 20.53 0.02 -6.10
C VAL A 168 19.33 0.72 -5.47
N GLU A 169 19.56 1.38 -4.35
CA GLU A 169 18.52 2.11 -3.63
C GLU A 169 17.90 3.21 -4.51
N GLY A 170 16.58 3.27 -4.53
CA GLY A 170 15.85 4.22 -5.35
C GLY A 170 15.91 3.94 -6.87
N SER A 171 16.41 2.79 -7.30
CA SER A 171 16.40 2.41 -8.71
C SER A 171 14.99 2.36 -9.28
N CYS A 172 14.86 2.65 -10.57
CA CYS A 172 13.61 2.61 -11.29
C CYS A 172 13.80 1.84 -12.60
N VAL A 173 13.03 0.79 -12.78
CA VAL A 173 13.13 -0.10 -13.95
C VAL A 173 11.81 -0.11 -14.70
N ALA A 174 11.87 0.04 -16.02
CA ALA A 174 10.67 0.09 -16.85
C ALA A 174 10.87 -0.53 -18.23
N ARG A 175 9.77 -1.02 -18.80
CA ARG A 175 9.65 -1.29 -20.23
C ARG A 175 8.98 -0.11 -20.89
N VAL A 176 9.79 0.71 -21.58
CA VAL A 176 9.34 2.02 -22.08
C VAL A 176 8.41 1.88 -23.30
N SER A 177 8.73 0.98 -24.19
CA SER A 177 7.85 0.65 -25.35
C SER A 177 8.38 -0.57 -26.13
N GLY A 178 7.48 -1.39 -26.68
CA GLY A 178 7.84 -2.53 -27.51
C GLY A 178 8.84 -3.45 -26.81
N ALA A 179 10.05 -3.54 -27.33
CA ALA A 179 11.15 -4.33 -26.75
C ALA A 179 12.27 -3.45 -26.15
N ARG A 180 11.91 -2.24 -25.70
CA ARG A 180 12.85 -1.27 -25.10
C ARG A 180 12.63 -1.15 -23.60
N PHE A 181 13.72 -1.30 -22.86
CA PHE A 181 13.75 -1.19 -21.42
C PHE A 181 14.64 -0.01 -21.01
N ALA A 182 14.39 0.55 -19.86
CA ALA A 182 15.20 1.59 -19.27
C ALA A 182 15.32 1.39 -17.74
N ALA A 183 16.41 1.90 -17.17
CA ALA A 183 16.61 1.95 -15.75
C ALA A 183 17.23 3.28 -15.34
N LEU A 184 16.89 3.75 -14.14
CA LEU A 184 17.54 4.84 -13.43
C LEU A 184 18.32 4.24 -12.27
N LEU A 185 19.59 4.62 -12.15
CA LEU A 185 20.50 4.19 -11.08
C LEU A 185 20.96 5.44 -10.32
N PRO A 186 20.16 5.95 -9.37
CA PRO A 186 20.52 7.13 -8.60
C PRO A 186 21.66 6.83 -7.63
N HIS A 187 22.47 7.83 -7.35
CA HIS A 187 23.54 7.82 -6.32
C HIS A 187 24.59 6.68 -6.48
N VAL A 188 24.77 6.18 -7.70
CA VAL A 188 25.77 5.14 -8.01
C VAL A 188 26.91 5.79 -8.79
N GLU A 189 28.14 5.43 -8.46
CA GLU A 189 29.32 5.85 -9.22
C GLU A 189 29.27 5.29 -10.64
N ARG A 190 29.86 6.03 -11.59
CA ARG A 190 29.82 5.68 -13.01
C ARG A 190 30.32 4.25 -13.29
N ASP A 191 31.47 3.91 -12.76
CA ASP A 191 32.12 2.61 -13.03
C ASP A 191 31.28 1.44 -12.49
N VAL A 192 30.66 1.64 -11.31
CA VAL A 192 29.76 0.67 -10.71
C VAL A 192 28.48 0.52 -11.52
N ALA A 193 27.89 1.62 -11.96
CA ALA A 193 26.69 1.60 -12.80
C ALA A 193 26.95 0.94 -14.15
N GLU A 194 28.10 1.20 -14.79
CA GLU A 194 28.53 0.55 -16.04
C GLU A 194 28.68 -0.96 -15.85
N LEU A 195 29.33 -1.39 -14.76
CA LEU A 195 29.50 -2.81 -14.43
C LEU A 195 28.14 -3.53 -14.25
N ILE A 196 27.21 -2.93 -13.50
CA ILE A 196 25.88 -3.49 -13.26
C ILE A 196 25.14 -3.67 -14.59
N VAL A 197 25.15 -2.63 -15.44
CA VAL A 197 24.46 -2.66 -16.74
C VAL A 197 25.09 -3.67 -17.67
N GLU A 198 26.42 -3.73 -17.74
CA GLU A 198 27.14 -4.70 -18.60
C GLU A 198 26.88 -6.14 -18.18
N GLN A 199 26.92 -6.42 -16.88
CA GLN A 199 26.60 -7.74 -16.35
C GLN A 199 25.15 -8.13 -16.67
N ALA A 200 24.21 -7.23 -16.50
CA ALA A 200 22.80 -7.47 -16.85
C ALA A 200 22.62 -7.78 -18.35
N LEU A 201 23.32 -7.04 -19.23
CA LEU A 201 23.27 -7.29 -20.67
C LEU A 201 23.86 -8.66 -21.02
N ASN A 202 24.94 -9.07 -20.37
CA ASN A 202 25.58 -10.38 -20.58
C ASN A 202 24.66 -11.51 -20.09
N ASP A 203 24.03 -11.38 -18.95
CA ASP A 203 23.06 -12.35 -18.43
C ASP A 203 21.85 -12.50 -19.36
N ILE A 204 21.39 -11.39 -19.94
CA ILE A 204 20.28 -11.40 -20.91
C ILE A 204 20.71 -12.06 -22.23
N ARG A 205 21.94 -11.81 -22.72
CA ARG A 205 22.48 -12.48 -23.90
C ARG A 205 22.66 -13.98 -23.71
N ALA A 206 22.95 -14.41 -22.48
CA ALA A 206 23.09 -15.83 -22.11
C ALA A 206 21.74 -16.56 -22.00
N LEU A 207 20.60 -15.85 -22.01
CA LEU A 207 19.28 -16.47 -21.94
C LEU A 207 19.03 -17.39 -23.15
N ASP A 208 18.56 -18.61 -22.85
CA ASP A 208 18.07 -19.54 -23.88
C ASP A 208 16.94 -18.89 -24.71
N GLY A 209 17.09 -18.96 -26.03
CA GLY A 209 16.14 -18.39 -26.96
C GLY A 209 16.34 -16.88 -27.26
N VAL A 210 17.32 -16.22 -26.65
CA VAL A 210 17.72 -14.86 -27.00
C VAL A 210 18.87 -14.93 -28.03
N CYS A 211 20.09 -14.77 -27.74
CA CYS A 211 21.17 -14.71 -28.74
C CYS A 211 21.70 -16.09 -29.23
N GLN A 212 21.09 -17.20 -28.82
CA GLN A 212 21.53 -18.55 -29.15
C GLN A 212 20.67 -19.20 -30.28
N GLY A 213 21.31 -19.95 -31.13
CA GLY A 213 20.66 -20.92 -32.02
C GLY A 213 19.74 -20.34 -33.13
N GLY A 214 20.08 -19.19 -33.71
CA GLY A 214 19.30 -18.67 -34.84
C GLY A 214 17.98 -17.99 -34.47
N SER A 215 17.83 -17.55 -33.24
CA SER A 215 16.67 -16.80 -32.79
C SER A 215 16.46 -15.49 -33.57
N GLY A 216 17.55 -14.90 -34.09
CA GLY A 216 17.54 -13.59 -34.75
C GLY A 216 17.31 -12.43 -33.80
N LEU A 217 17.40 -12.67 -32.47
CA LEU A 217 17.33 -11.64 -31.46
C LEU A 217 18.72 -11.11 -31.10
N GLU A 218 18.83 -9.80 -31.01
CA GLU A 218 20.09 -9.11 -30.66
C GLU A 218 19.80 -8.15 -29.50
N ILE A 219 20.74 -8.08 -28.53
CA ILE A 219 20.63 -7.20 -27.37
C ILE A 219 21.59 -6.02 -27.53
N TYR A 220 21.03 -4.85 -27.58
CA TYR A 220 21.75 -3.59 -27.55
C TYR A 220 21.46 -2.86 -26.25
N GLY A 221 22.47 -2.30 -25.64
CA GLY A 221 22.34 -1.51 -24.44
C GLY A 221 23.41 -0.43 -24.35
N GLY A 222 23.12 0.57 -23.60
CA GLY A 222 24.03 1.66 -23.30
C GLY A 222 23.58 2.44 -22.10
N MET A 223 24.48 3.21 -21.53
CA MET A 223 24.23 4.05 -20.37
C MET A 223 24.72 5.47 -20.63
N SER A 224 23.98 6.44 -20.12
CA SER A 224 24.42 7.83 -19.96
C SER A 224 24.51 8.13 -18.48
N PHE A 225 25.55 8.80 -18.06
CA PHE A 225 25.71 9.26 -16.70
C PHE A 225 25.33 10.74 -16.64
N CYS A 226 24.40 11.08 -15.75
CA CYS A 226 23.95 12.46 -15.54
C CYS A 226 24.46 12.94 -14.19
N GLN A 227 25.12 14.10 -14.21
CA GLN A 227 25.47 14.86 -13.02
C GLN A 227 24.86 16.24 -13.22
N VAL A 228 23.73 16.51 -12.56
CA VAL A 228 23.08 17.83 -12.65
C VAL A 228 23.89 18.81 -11.80
N GLY A 229 24.62 19.70 -12.44
CA GLY A 229 25.44 20.71 -11.77
C GLY A 229 26.73 21.06 -12.50
N GLU A 230 27.14 20.35 -13.52
CA GLU A 230 28.21 20.78 -14.42
C GLU A 230 27.58 21.28 -15.73
N ASP A 231 27.48 22.55 -15.76
CA ASP A 231 27.33 23.53 -16.84
C ASP A 231 26.83 23.11 -18.22
N ALA A 232 25.76 23.82 -18.54
CA ALA A 232 25.58 24.34 -19.91
C ALA A 232 26.43 25.60 -20.11
#